data_22c9e0f33cd795e743f7cdbcebc0700a
#
_entry.id   22c9e0f33cd795e743f7cdbcebc0700a
#
_cell.length_a   1.000
_cell.length_b   1.000
_cell.length_c   1.000
_cell.angle_alpha   90.00
_cell.angle_beta   90.00
_cell.angle_gamma   90.00
#
_symmetry.space_group_name_H-M   'P 1'
#
loop_
_entity.id
_entity.type
_entity.pdbx_description
1 polymer ?
#
loop_
_entity_poly.entity_id
_entity_poly.type
_entity_poly.pdbx_seq_one_letter_code
_entity_poly.pdbx_strand_id
1 'polypeptide(L)'
;LSSGKKYLFGVFGIGSESYRIENKRTGWTAEEKTEIDNRQAEDQRVIDEAIRKKREQATQRAASMWNSVATQHSVAADHPYVQKKKIKPAGARQLGGSILIPLNKFTDSGISLVGLQTIAEAEEDDGSKSISKKFLYGSETKGSWALIGQITEKTEIVYLCEGWATGCSVYEAVKLPVVVAFSAGNLEPVLAEFKKKYPDIFFIIAADNDCHYADRLQADVKSRLNYELRIFAQRSSSRIQYVDTPEGQVSIEAYWGEKDGETCVYYAEKHPGQKQFGRRTLLNIGVAKAKAAARQTAAKVICPKFAEPKNGGTDFNDLAAEEGIEVVRNQLDSTKAAFIEFDKGSKKSSPENKSKNVSDLEKEKEKIKKIINEL
;
A
#
# COMPACT_ATOMS: atom_id res chain seq x y z
N LEU A 1 -23.35 -9.19 32.41
CA LEU A 1 -22.67 -10.16 33.24
C LEU A 1 -23.64 -10.78 34.23
N SER A 2 -23.34 -11.97 34.70
CA SER A 2 -24.12 -12.67 35.73
C SER A 2 -24.26 -11.85 37.03
N SER A 3 -23.27 -11.02 37.34
CA SER A 3 -23.28 -10.09 38.48
C SER A 3 -24.18 -8.85 38.32
N GLY A 4 -24.87 -8.69 37.17
CA GLY A 4 -25.67 -7.50 36.87
C GLY A 4 -24.84 -6.29 36.39
N LYS A 5 -23.51 -6.34 36.41
CA LYS A 5 -22.65 -5.28 35.87
C LYS A 5 -22.75 -5.26 34.33
N LYS A 6 -22.73 -4.05 33.76
CA LYS A 6 -22.72 -3.86 32.29
C LYS A 6 -21.29 -3.71 31.78
N TYR A 7 -20.93 -4.52 30.81
CA TYR A 7 -19.68 -4.37 30.08
C TYR A 7 -19.98 -3.93 28.63
N LEU A 8 -19.34 -2.87 28.18
CA LEU A 8 -19.45 -2.38 26.81
C LEU A 8 -18.12 -2.58 26.11
N PHE A 9 -18.15 -3.30 25.01
CA PHE A 9 -17.06 -3.47 24.10
C PHE A 9 -17.56 -3.35 22.66
N GLY A 10 -16.80 -2.70 21.81
CA GLY A 10 -17.15 -2.59 20.39
C GLY A 10 -16.10 -1.86 19.61
N VAL A 11 -16.11 -2.10 18.31
CA VAL A 11 -15.36 -1.35 17.31
C VAL A 11 -16.35 -0.83 16.31
N PHE A 12 -16.34 0.47 16.06
CA PHE A 12 -17.15 1.05 14.99
C PHE A 12 -16.27 1.90 14.09
N GLY A 13 -16.64 2.00 12.81
CA GLY A 13 -15.90 2.76 11.81
C GLY A 13 -16.74 3.90 11.25
N ILE A 14 -16.10 5.04 11.01
CA ILE A 14 -16.65 6.17 10.26
C ILE A 14 -15.66 6.49 9.13
N GLY A 15 -16.04 6.20 7.89
CA GLY A 15 -15.14 6.33 6.75
C GLY A 15 -13.96 5.33 6.83
N SER A 16 -12.73 5.84 6.82
CA SER A 16 -11.50 5.03 6.96
C SER A 16 -11.03 4.85 8.41
N GLU A 17 -11.70 5.48 9.37
CA GLU A 17 -11.31 5.46 10.78
C GLU A 17 -12.09 4.39 11.55
N SER A 18 -11.43 3.74 12.51
CA SER A 18 -12.04 2.78 13.42
C SER A 18 -11.82 3.20 14.87
N TYR A 19 -12.87 3.10 15.65
CA TYR A 19 -12.88 3.47 17.06
C TYR A 19 -13.22 2.25 17.91
N ARG A 20 -12.39 2.01 18.94
CA ARG A 20 -12.64 0.96 19.93
C ARG A 20 -13.27 1.60 21.17
N ILE A 21 -14.38 1.04 21.62
CA ILE A 21 -15.02 1.37 22.90
C ILE A 21 -14.86 0.16 23.82
N GLU A 22 -14.34 0.40 25.00
CA GLU A 22 -14.22 -0.61 26.04
C GLU A 22 -14.26 0.04 27.42
N ASN A 23 -15.07 -0.51 28.34
CA ASN A 23 -15.07 -0.08 29.72
C ASN A 23 -13.75 -0.48 30.40
N LYS A 24 -13.21 0.40 31.27
CA LYS A 24 -12.07 0.04 32.13
C LYS A 24 -12.44 -1.15 33.04
N ARG A 25 -11.58 -2.16 33.07
CA ARG A 25 -11.75 -3.38 33.85
C ARG A 25 -11.32 -3.22 35.33
N THR A 26 -11.48 -1.99 35.90
CA THR A 26 -11.14 -1.70 37.31
C THR A 26 -12.29 -2.12 38.25
N GLY A 27 -11.98 -2.79 39.38
CA GLY A 27 -12.98 -3.24 40.33
C GLY A 27 -13.78 -4.48 39.92
N TRP A 28 -13.29 -5.27 38.96
CA TRP A 28 -13.91 -6.49 38.48
C TRP A 28 -13.25 -7.72 39.12
N THR A 29 -14.06 -8.72 39.51
CA THR A 29 -13.55 -9.99 40.03
C THR A 29 -12.88 -10.84 38.94
N ALA A 30 -12.19 -11.91 39.37
CA ALA A 30 -11.58 -12.85 38.42
C ALA A 30 -12.64 -13.58 37.56
N GLU A 31 -13.76 -13.94 38.19
CA GLU A 31 -14.89 -14.61 37.53
C GLU A 31 -15.53 -13.67 36.49
N GLU A 32 -15.77 -12.40 36.85
CA GLU A 32 -16.33 -11.40 35.92
C GLU A 32 -15.42 -11.16 34.71
N LYS A 33 -14.09 -11.14 34.92
CA LYS A 33 -13.12 -11.00 33.84
C LYS A 33 -13.17 -12.23 32.91
N THR A 34 -13.22 -13.44 33.47
CA THR A 34 -13.32 -14.68 32.73
C THR A 34 -14.62 -14.74 31.90
N GLU A 35 -15.75 -14.30 32.47
CA GLU A 35 -17.02 -14.24 31.76
C GLU A 35 -16.94 -13.28 30.55
N ILE A 36 -16.28 -12.12 30.70
CA ILE A 36 -16.07 -11.16 29.62
C ILE A 36 -15.21 -11.79 28.52
N ASP A 37 -14.07 -12.39 28.91
CA ASP A 37 -13.14 -12.99 27.95
C ASP A 37 -13.81 -14.14 27.15
N ASN A 38 -14.62 -14.97 27.81
CA ASN A 38 -15.38 -16.03 27.15
C ASN A 38 -16.42 -15.47 26.17
N ARG A 39 -17.14 -14.41 26.53
CA ARG A 39 -18.08 -13.74 25.61
C ARG A 39 -17.36 -13.13 24.43
N GLN A 40 -16.25 -12.42 24.66
CA GLN A 40 -15.45 -11.84 23.56
C GLN A 40 -14.94 -12.92 22.62
N ALA A 41 -14.50 -14.07 23.16
CA ALA A 41 -14.06 -15.20 22.35
C ALA A 41 -15.21 -15.78 21.49
N GLU A 42 -16.42 -15.89 22.06
CA GLU A 42 -17.60 -16.36 21.32
C GLU A 42 -18.05 -15.37 20.25
N ASP A 43 -18.13 -14.08 20.59
CA ASP A 43 -18.47 -13.04 19.62
C ASP A 43 -17.45 -13.00 18.47
N GLN A 44 -16.15 -13.18 18.77
CA GLN A 44 -15.10 -13.24 17.76
C GLN A 44 -15.29 -14.45 16.83
N ARG A 45 -15.65 -15.63 17.38
CA ARG A 45 -15.94 -16.83 16.55
C ARG A 45 -17.11 -16.60 15.61
N VAL A 46 -18.19 -15.97 16.09
CA VAL A 46 -19.35 -15.63 15.26
C VAL A 46 -18.96 -14.67 14.12
N ILE A 47 -18.14 -13.65 14.44
CA ILE A 47 -17.63 -12.69 13.45
C ILE A 47 -16.74 -13.42 12.43
N ASP A 48 -15.81 -14.23 12.87
CA ASP A 48 -14.87 -14.96 12.00
C ASP A 48 -15.61 -15.92 11.06
N GLU A 49 -16.64 -16.62 11.57
CA GLU A 49 -17.50 -17.48 10.77
C GLU A 49 -18.28 -16.68 9.72
N ALA A 50 -18.82 -15.54 10.08
CA ALA A 50 -19.52 -14.65 9.14
C ALA A 50 -18.57 -14.12 8.04
N ILE A 51 -17.34 -13.75 8.43
CA ILE A 51 -16.29 -13.33 7.48
C ILE A 51 -15.93 -14.50 6.55
N ARG A 52 -15.72 -15.71 7.09
CA ARG A 52 -15.41 -16.89 6.31
C ARG A 52 -16.49 -17.19 5.27
N LYS A 53 -17.77 -17.21 5.66
CA LYS A 53 -18.89 -17.40 4.74
C LYS A 53 -18.94 -16.33 3.62
N LYS A 54 -18.71 -15.08 3.96
CA LYS A 54 -18.65 -14.00 2.96
C LYS A 54 -17.51 -14.19 1.96
N ARG A 55 -16.32 -14.60 2.43
CA ARG A 55 -15.16 -14.89 1.58
C ARG A 55 -15.44 -16.09 0.65
N GLU A 56 -16.02 -17.17 1.15
CA GLU A 56 -16.41 -18.33 0.35
C GLU A 56 -17.40 -17.94 -0.76
N GLN A 57 -18.42 -17.16 -0.45
CA GLN A 57 -19.38 -16.67 -1.43
C GLN A 57 -18.72 -15.75 -2.47
N ALA A 58 -17.79 -14.88 -2.04
CA ALA A 58 -17.04 -14.02 -2.94
C ALA A 58 -16.15 -14.84 -3.89
N THR A 59 -15.46 -15.85 -3.38
CA THR A 59 -14.63 -16.77 -4.16
C THR A 59 -15.45 -17.52 -5.21
N GLN A 60 -16.62 -18.06 -4.83
CA GLN A 60 -17.52 -18.74 -5.77
C GLN A 60 -18.03 -17.81 -6.87
N ARG A 61 -18.45 -16.58 -6.51
CA ARG A 61 -18.87 -15.57 -7.50
C ARG A 61 -17.71 -15.16 -8.41
N ALA A 62 -16.52 -14.96 -7.85
CA ALA A 62 -15.33 -14.65 -8.61
C ALA A 62 -15.01 -15.75 -9.63
N ALA A 63 -15.03 -17.01 -9.21
CA ALA A 63 -14.81 -18.16 -10.08
C ALA A 63 -15.89 -18.25 -11.19
N SER A 64 -17.15 -18.05 -10.85
CA SER A 64 -18.26 -18.03 -11.81
C SER A 64 -18.09 -16.95 -12.86
N MET A 65 -17.76 -15.72 -12.45
CA MET A 65 -17.49 -14.60 -13.38
C MET A 65 -16.26 -14.86 -14.24
N TRP A 66 -15.16 -15.28 -13.62
CA TRP A 66 -13.88 -15.52 -14.29
C TRP A 66 -13.95 -16.63 -15.35
N ASN A 67 -14.71 -17.70 -15.09
CA ASN A 67 -14.84 -18.86 -15.95
C ASN A 67 -16.14 -18.86 -16.80
N SER A 68 -16.91 -17.80 -16.78
CA SER A 68 -18.09 -17.66 -17.61
C SER A 68 -17.74 -17.73 -19.08
N VAL A 69 -18.54 -18.40 -19.88
CA VAL A 69 -18.40 -18.46 -21.35
C VAL A 69 -18.52 -17.08 -22.01
N ALA A 70 -19.18 -16.12 -21.34
CA ALA A 70 -19.27 -14.73 -21.78
C ALA A 70 -18.02 -13.91 -21.46
N THR A 71 -17.09 -14.44 -20.66
CA THR A 71 -15.88 -13.72 -20.27
C THR A 71 -14.81 -13.87 -21.33
N GLN A 72 -14.39 -12.75 -21.91
CA GLN A 72 -13.31 -12.70 -22.88
C GLN A 72 -11.96 -12.87 -22.17
N HIS A 73 -11.04 -13.66 -22.75
CA HIS A 73 -9.72 -13.92 -22.18
C HIS A 73 -8.74 -12.73 -22.25
N SER A 74 -9.09 -11.69 -22.99
CA SER A 74 -8.35 -10.43 -23.10
C SER A 74 -9.28 -9.25 -22.94
N VAL A 75 -8.72 -8.12 -22.54
CA VAL A 75 -9.44 -6.85 -22.46
C VAL A 75 -9.34 -6.15 -23.80
N ALA A 76 -10.45 -5.61 -24.30
CA ALA A 76 -10.51 -4.89 -25.55
C ALA A 76 -9.68 -3.60 -25.49
N ALA A 77 -8.98 -3.30 -26.57
CA ALA A 77 -8.13 -2.11 -26.65
C ALA A 77 -8.93 -0.79 -26.63
N ASP A 78 -10.19 -0.83 -27.07
CA ASP A 78 -11.11 0.31 -27.08
C ASP A 78 -11.90 0.49 -25.78
N HIS A 79 -11.66 -0.37 -24.76
CA HIS A 79 -12.29 -0.21 -23.46
C HIS A 79 -11.96 1.18 -22.87
N PRO A 80 -12.95 1.95 -22.36
CA PRO A 80 -12.75 3.35 -21.92
C PRO A 80 -11.61 3.54 -20.93
N TYR A 81 -11.44 2.63 -19.98
CA TYR A 81 -10.34 2.68 -19.03
C TYR A 81 -8.97 2.47 -19.69
N VAL A 82 -8.89 1.54 -20.66
CA VAL A 82 -7.66 1.26 -21.43
C VAL A 82 -7.25 2.49 -22.24
N GLN A 83 -8.21 3.11 -22.91
CA GLN A 83 -8.01 4.35 -23.66
C GLN A 83 -7.58 5.52 -22.75
N LYS A 84 -8.27 5.69 -21.63
CA LYS A 84 -7.96 6.74 -20.63
C LYS A 84 -6.54 6.60 -20.08
N LYS A 85 -6.13 5.36 -19.77
CA LYS A 85 -4.81 5.06 -19.18
C LYS A 85 -3.72 4.80 -20.24
N LYS A 86 -4.07 4.74 -21.52
CA LYS A 86 -3.18 4.48 -22.66
C LYS A 86 -2.30 3.23 -22.47
N ILE A 87 -2.88 2.15 -21.93
CA ILE A 87 -2.17 0.91 -21.61
C ILE A 87 -2.42 -0.18 -22.65
N LYS A 88 -1.48 -1.13 -22.77
CA LYS A 88 -1.71 -2.43 -23.37
C LYS A 88 -2.18 -3.40 -22.29
N PRO A 89 -3.47 -3.76 -22.23
CA PRO A 89 -4.00 -4.56 -21.15
C PRO A 89 -3.37 -5.95 -21.10
N ALA A 90 -3.00 -6.41 -19.92
CA ALA A 90 -2.43 -7.74 -19.68
C ALA A 90 -2.83 -8.28 -18.30
N GLY A 91 -2.91 -9.63 -18.17
CA GLY A 91 -3.22 -10.28 -16.88
C GLY A 91 -4.65 -10.07 -16.38
N ALA A 92 -5.57 -9.65 -17.23
CA ALA A 92 -6.97 -9.41 -16.92
C ALA A 92 -7.88 -10.01 -17.99
N ARG A 93 -9.17 -10.13 -17.67
CA ARG A 93 -10.24 -10.59 -18.58
C ARG A 93 -11.32 -9.51 -18.68
N GLN A 94 -12.24 -9.67 -19.62
CA GLN A 94 -13.37 -8.75 -19.77
C GLN A 94 -14.69 -9.51 -19.76
N LEU A 95 -15.64 -9.02 -18.98
CA LEU A 95 -17.02 -9.49 -18.96
C LEU A 95 -17.95 -8.29 -19.21
N GLY A 96 -18.57 -8.27 -20.41
CA GLY A 96 -19.31 -7.09 -20.85
C GLY A 96 -18.46 -5.83 -20.86
N GLY A 97 -18.96 -4.77 -20.23
CA GLY A 97 -18.25 -3.50 -20.04
C GLY A 97 -17.28 -3.45 -18.85
N SER A 98 -16.99 -4.59 -18.20
CA SER A 98 -16.15 -4.63 -17.01
C SER A 98 -14.84 -5.37 -17.25
N ILE A 99 -13.72 -4.76 -16.88
CA ILE A 99 -12.43 -5.45 -16.73
C ILE A 99 -12.44 -6.24 -15.43
N LEU A 100 -12.03 -7.49 -15.48
CA LEU A 100 -11.88 -8.39 -14.34
C LEU A 100 -10.39 -8.62 -14.08
N ILE A 101 -9.91 -8.25 -12.90
CA ILE A 101 -8.54 -8.47 -12.45
C ILE A 101 -8.60 -9.48 -11.31
N PRO A 102 -7.90 -10.64 -11.40
CA PRO A 102 -8.00 -11.69 -10.41
C PRO A 102 -7.29 -11.30 -9.12
N LEU A 103 -7.93 -11.56 -7.98
CA LEU A 103 -7.28 -11.57 -6.68
C LEU A 103 -6.87 -13.00 -6.37
N ASN A 104 -5.58 -13.26 -6.40
CA ASN A 104 -5.01 -14.58 -6.12
C ASN A 104 -4.32 -14.60 -4.74
N LYS A 105 -4.22 -15.78 -4.14
CA LYS A 105 -3.39 -16.05 -2.95
C LYS A 105 -2.66 -17.38 -3.13
N PHE A 106 -1.50 -17.49 -2.49
CA PHE A 106 -0.88 -18.80 -2.31
C PHE A 106 -1.62 -19.57 -1.23
N THR A 107 -1.85 -20.85 -1.49
CA THR A 107 -2.46 -21.81 -0.57
C THR A 107 -1.64 -23.10 -0.58
N ASP A 108 -1.90 -24.02 0.33
CA ASP A 108 -1.23 -25.34 0.36
C ASP A 108 -1.44 -26.13 -0.93
N SER A 109 -2.58 -25.91 -1.60
CA SER A 109 -2.92 -26.55 -2.89
C SER A 109 -2.40 -25.80 -4.12
N GLY A 110 -1.71 -24.68 -3.95
CA GLY A 110 -1.19 -23.86 -5.04
C GLY A 110 -1.70 -22.42 -5.03
N ILE A 111 -2.11 -21.90 -6.19
CA ILE A 111 -2.66 -20.55 -6.34
C ILE A 111 -4.17 -20.64 -6.41
N SER A 112 -4.86 -19.88 -5.56
CA SER A 112 -6.33 -19.83 -5.50
C SER A 112 -6.85 -18.44 -5.83
N LEU A 113 -7.88 -18.36 -6.67
CA LEU A 113 -8.64 -17.14 -6.93
C LEU A 113 -9.55 -16.89 -5.72
N VAL A 114 -9.35 -15.77 -5.00
CA VAL A 114 -10.09 -15.41 -3.78
C VAL A 114 -11.04 -14.22 -3.96
N GLY A 115 -11.04 -13.63 -5.13
CA GLY A 115 -11.89 -12.48 -5.46
C GLY A 115 -11.55 -11.87 -6.80
N LEU A 116 -12.17 -10.74 -7.10
CA LEU A 116 -11.90 -9.94 -8.29
C LEU A 116 -11.88 -8.45 -7.92
N GLN A 117 -11.01 -7.69 -8.60
CA GLN A 117 -11.22 -6.26 -8.79
C GLN A 117 -11.92 -6.06 -10.13
N THR A 118 -12.97 -5.25 -10.14
CA THR A 118 -13.70 -4.86 -11.36
C THR A 118 -13.41 -3.40 -11.67
N ILE A 119 -13.20 -3.10 -12.96
CA ILE A 119 -13.06 -1.73 -13.45
C ILE A 119 -14.09 -1.55 -14.58
N ALA A 120 -14.98 -0.59 -14.42
CA ALA A 120 -16.04 -0.30 -15.39
C ALA A 120 -16.35 1.19 -15.42
N GLU A 121 -17.00 1.65 -16.48
CA GLU A 121 -17.66 2.95 -16.44
C GLU A 121 -18.84 2.92 -15.43
N ALA A 122 -18.99 4.00 -14.71
CA ALA A 122 -20.14 4.27 -13.85
C ALA A 122 -20.74 5.61 -14.28
N GLU A 123 -22.06 5.69 -14.25
CA GLU A 123 -22.79 6.93 -14.45
C GLU A 123 -22.97 7.59 -13.08
N GLU A 124 -22.60 8.87 -12.99
CA GLU A 124 -22.77 9.68 -11.79
C GLU A 124 -24.17 10.32 -11.77
N ASP A 125 -24.59 10.82 -10.61
CA ASP A 125 -25.92 11.41 -10.42
C ASP A 125 -26.22 12.63 -11.35
N ASP A 126 -25.15 13.27 -11.83
CA ASP A 126 -25.23 14.41 -12.78
C ASP A 126 -25.21 13.98 -14.25
N GLY A 127 -25.26 12.67 -14.54
CA GLY A 127 -25.19 12.09 -15.89
C GLY A 127 -23.78 12.03 -16.47
N SER A 128 -22.75 12.47 -15.75
CA SER A 128 -21.35 12.31 -16.17
C SER A 128 -20.88 10.86 -16.02
N LYS A 129 -19.85 10.49 -16.78
CA LYS A 129 -19.25 9.15 -16.69
C LYS A 129 -17.96 9.18 -15.92
N SER A 130 -17.85 8.33 -14.93
CA SER A 130 -16.64 8.09 -14.16
C SER A 130 -16.12 6.66 -14.36
N ILE A 131 -14.88 6.40 -13.91
CA ILE A 131 -14.35 5.05 -13.84
C ILE A 131 -14.43 4.54 -12.40
N SER A 132 -15.23 3.52 -12.22
CA SER A 132 -15.39 2.81 -10.95
C SER A 132 -14.42 1.64 -10.86
N LYS A 133 -13.66 1.61 -9.76
CA LYS A 133 -12.78 0.47 -9.40
C LYS A 133 -13.28 -0.11 -8.09
N LYS A 134 -13.79 -1.33 -8.10
CA LYS A 134 -14.37 -1.95 -6.90
C LYS A 134 -13.84 -3.38 -6.75
N PHE A 135 -13.62 -3.79 -5.51
CA PHE A 135 -13.46 -5.21 -5.21
C PHE A 135 -14.83 -5.87 -5.13
N LEU A 136 -14.91 -7.11 -5.62
CA LEU A 136 -16.11 -7.91 -5.43
C LEU A 136 -16.39 -8.05 -3.94
N TYR A 137 -17.60 -7.74 -3.51
CA TYR A 137 -17.96 -7.70 -2.09
C TYR A 137 -17.67 -9.03 -1.38
N GLY A 138 -16.95 -8.96 -0.28
CA GLY A 138 -16.50 -10.12 0.49
C GLY A 138 -15.17 -10.71 0.03
N SER A 139 -14.53 -10.19 -1.02
CA SER A 139 -13.20 -10.64 -1.44
C SER A 139 -12.16 -10.42 -0.34
N GLU A 140 -11.25 -11.37 -0.22
CA GLU A 140 -10.10 -11.24 0.67
C GLU A 140 -8.98 -10.45 -0.02
N THR A 141 -8.90 -9.15 0.26
CA THR A 141 -7.95 -8.24 -0.41
C THR A 141 -6.55 -8.23 0.22
N LYS A 142 -6.45 -8.40 1.55
CA LYS A 142 -5.16 -8.39 2.24
C LYS A 142 -4.31 -9.59 1.84
N GLY A 143 -3.10 -9.35 1.34
CA GLY A 143 -2.17 -10.37 0.85
C GLY A 143 -2.57 -10.98 -0.49
N SER A 144 -3.64 -10.49 -1.15
CA SER A 144 -4.00 -10.92 -2.49
C SER A 144 -3.25 -10.12 -3.56
N TRP A 145 -3.07 -10.75 -4.73
CA TRP A 145 -2.28 -10.22 -5.82
C TRP A 145 -2.82 -10.64 -7.18
N ALA A 146 -2.48 -9.88 -8.22
CA ALA A 146 -2.60 -10.32 -9.60
C ALA A 146 -1.20 -10.43 -10.23
N LEU A 147 -1.06 -11.28 -11.24
CA LEU A 147 0.19 -11.47 -11.98
C LEU A 147 -0.01 -11.07 -13.45
N ILE A 148 0.89 -10.24 -13.94
CA ILE A 148 1.03 -9.93 -15.36
C ILE A 148 2.30 -10.64 -15.85
N GLY A 149 2.20 -11.42 -16.92
CA GLY A 149 3.26 -12.30 -17.38
C GLY A 149 3.28 -13.64 -16.63
N GLN A 150 4.42 -14.32 -16.63
CA GLN A 150 4.61 -15.64 -16.02
C GLN A 150 5.91 -15.71 -15.25
N ILE A 151 5.87 -16.31 -14.07
CA ILE A 151 7.07 -16.68 -13.30
C ILE A 151 7.42 -18.11 -13.66
N THR A 152 8.65 -18.31 -14.13
CA THR A 152 9.21 -19.61 -14.52
C THR A 152 10.47 -19.89 -13.71
N GLU A 153 11.04 -21.08 -13.83
CA GLU A 153 12.33 -21.43 -13.20
C GLU A 153 13.51 -20.54 -13.64
N LYS A 154 13.38 -19.88 -14.79
CA LYS A 154 14.40 -18.94 -15.33
C LYS A 154 14.17 -17.50 -14.90
N THR A 155 13.12 -17.24 -14.12
CA THR A 155 12.79 -15.87 -13.70
C THR A 155 13.71 -15.44 -12.56
N GLU A 156 14.55 -14.46 -12.83
CA GLU A 156 15.48 -13.89 -11.85
C GLU A 156 14.92 -12.62 -11.19
N ILE A 157 14.09 -11.85 -11.91
CA ILE A 157 13.57 -10.56 -11.49
C ILE A 157 12.06 -10.53 -11.67
N VAL A 158 11.35 -10.02 -10.64
CA VAL A 158 9.91 -9.76 -10.66
C VAL A 158 9.68 -8.33 -10.18
N TYR A 159 8.85 -7.58 -10.90
CA TYR A 159 8.41 -6.27 -10.44
C TYR A 159 7.16 -6.39 -9.58
N LEU A 160 6.99 -5.46 -8.65
CA LEU A 160 5.81 -5.31 -7.79
C LEU A 160 5.31 -3.88 -7.88
N CYS A 161 4.01 -3.66 -8.04
CA CYS A 161 3.40 -2.33 -8.08
C CYS A 161 2.03 -2.32 -7.37
N GLU A 162 1.47 -1.13 -7.18
CA GLU A 162 0.17 -0.98 -6.54
C GLU A 162 -0.98 -1.22 -7.52
N GLY A 163 -0.98 -0.53 -8.65
CA GLY A 163 -2.10 -0.50 -9.58
C GLY A 163 -1.94 -1.39 -10.80
N TRP A 164 -3.05 -1.92 -11.33
CA TRP A 164 -3.02 -2.75 -12.54
C TRP A 164 -2.55 -1.97 -13.79
N ALA A 165 -2.93 -0.70 -13.94
CA ALA A 165 -2.47 0.11 -15.07
C ALA A 165 -0.96 0.33 -15.03
N THR A 166 -0.43 0.67 -13.83
CA THR A 166 1.02 0.76 -13.58
C THR A 166 1.70 -0.56 -13.93
N GLY A 167 1.13 -1.70 -13.50
CA GLY A 167 1.62 -3.03 -13.82
C GLY A 167 1.66 -3.32 -15.32
N CYS A 168 0.64 -2.91 -16.07
CA CYS A 168 0.62 -3.05 -17.54
C CYS A 168 1.74 -2.24 -18.20
N SER A 169 1.96 -0.99 -17.78
CA SER A 169 3.02 -0.14 -18.33
C SER A 169 4.42 -0.68 -17.99
N VAL A 170 4.64 -1.12 -16.75
CA VAL A 170 5.90 -1.78 -16.35
C VAL A 170 6.13 -3.05 -17.17
N TYR A 171 5.12 -3.91 -17.31
CA TYR A 171 5.22 -5.13 -18.10
C TYR A 171 5.50 -4.83 -19.59
N GLU A 172 4.85 -3.80 -20.15
CA GLU A 172 5.10 -3.37 -21.52
C GLU A 172 6.54 -2.90 -21.71
N ALA A 173 7.08 -2.17 -20.74
CA ALA A 173 8.45 -1.63 -20.80
C ALA A 173 9.52 -2.73 -20.73
N VAL A 174 9.42 -3.64 -19.75
CA VAL A 174 10.53 -4.57 -19.42
C VAL A 174 10.30 -6.01 -19.85
N LYS A 175 9.07 -6.41 -20.16
CA LYS A 175 8.66 -7.80 -20.50
C LYS A 175 9.01 -8.83 -19.43
N LEU A 176 9.15 -8.41 -18.17
CA LEU A 176 9.36 -9.26 -17.01
C LEU A 176 8.06 -9.36 -16.19
N PRO A 177 7.87 -10.43 -15.40
CA PRO A 177 6.66 -10.60 -14.61
C PRO A 177 6.44 -9.42 -13.64
N VAL A 178 5.18 -9.00 -13.52
CA VAL A 178 4.77 -7.92 -12.62
C VAL A 178 3.65 -8.42 -11.71
N VAL A 179 3.86 -8.28 -10.41
CA VAL A 179 2.86 -8.55 -9.37
C VAL A 179 2.15 -7.25 -9.03
N VAL A 180 0.83 -7.25 -9.06
CA VAL A 180 -0.02 -6.12 -8.68
C VAL A 180 -0.57 -6.38 -7.28
N ALA A 181 -0.29 -5.47 -6.34
CA ALA A 181 -0.68 -5.59 -4.94
C ALA A 181 -2.00 -4.86 -4.59
N PHE A 182 -2.57 -4.10 -5.51
CA PHE A 182 -3.83 -3.34 -5.40
C PHE A 182 -3.81 -2.11 -4.47
N SER A 183 -2.84 -1.98 -3.58
CA SER A 183 -2.66 -0.79 -2.73
C SER A 183 -1.27 -0.75 -2.09
N ALA A 184 -0.84 0.44 -1.66
CA ALA A 184 0.41 0.64 -0.91
C ALA A 184 0.48 -0.24 0.35
N GLY A 185 -0.63 -0.33 1.11
CA GLY A 185 -0.70 -1.13 2.34
C GLY A 185 -0.61 -2.63 2.13
N ASN A 186 -0.78 -3.09 0.89
CA ASN A 186 -0.73 -4.50 0.53
C ASN A 186 0.62 -4.94 -0.10
N LEU A 187 1.53 -3.98 -0.38
CA LEU A 187 2.87 -4.29 -0.91
C LEU A 187 3.65 -5.22 0.01
N GLU A 188 3.69 -4.91 1.30
CA GLU A 188 4.44 -5.68 2.30
C GLU A 188 3.92 -7.13 2.45
N PRO A 189 2.64 -7.40 2.74
CA PRO A 189 2.15 -8.77 2.88
C PRO A 189 2.25 -9.58 1.59
N VAL A 190 2.05 -8.97 0.41
CA VAL A 190 2.23 -9.65 -0.88
C VAL A 190 3.68 -10.01 -1.10
N LEU A 191 4.59 -9.06 -0.91
CA LEU A 191 6.02 -9.29 -1.12
C LEU A 191 6.58 -10.35 -0.17
N ALA A 192 6.13 -10.39 1.09
CA ALA A 192 6.54 -11.39 2.07
C ALA A 192 6.17 -12.81 1.61
N GLU A 193 4.94 -13.00 1.11
CA GLU A 193 4.51 -14.30 0.58
C GLU A 193 5.27 -14.71 -0.69
N PHE A 194 5.55 -13.74 -1.59
CA PHE A 194 6.35 -14.02 -2.78
C PHE A 194 7.80 -14.38 -2.43
N LYS A 195 8.42 -13.68 -1.48
CA LYS A 195 9.78 -14.01 -1.00
C LYS A 195 9.86 -15.36 -0.32
N LYS A 196 8.82 -15.75 0.43
CA LYS A 196 8.71 -17.09 1.00
C LYS A 196 8.62 -18.18 -0.07
N LYS A 197 7.83 -17.92 -1.13
CA LYS A 197 7.62 -18.86 -2.25
C LYS A 197 8.80 -18.93 -3.23
N TYR A 198 9.46 -17.79 -3.45
CA TYR A 198 10.53 -17.60 -4.43
C TYR A 198 11.71 -16.86 -3.78
N PRO A 199 12.48 -17.52 -2.89
CA PRO A 199 13.55 -16.88 -2.10
C PRO A 199 14.67 -16.29 -2.98
N ASP A 200 14.96 -16.92 -4.11
CA ASP A 200 16.06 -16.56 -5.01
C ASP A 200 15.70 -15.45 -6.01
N ILE A 201 14.40 -15.18 -6.19
CA ILE A 201 13.94 -14.11 -7.08
C ILE A 201 14.24 -12.75 -6.44
N PHE A 202 14.77 -11.86 -7.25
CA PHE A 202 14.94 -10.46 -6.90
C PHE A 202 13.68 -9.65 -7.20
N PHE A 203 13.22 -8.84 -6.23
CA PHE A 203 12.04 -8.02 -6.39
C PHE A 203 12.39 -6.54 -6.49
N ILE A 204 11.75 -5.87 -7.46
CA ILE A 204 11.83 -4.42 -7.64
C ILE A 204 10.43 -3.85 -7.47
N ILE A 205 10.24 -2.96 -6.48
CA ILE A 205 8.98 -2.27 -6.26
C ILE A 205 8.95 -1.02 -7.11
N ALA A 206 8.09 -1.00 -8.12
CA ALA A 206 7.75 0.17 -8.91
C ALA A 206 6.68 0.96 -8.13
N ALA A 207 7.14 1.84 -7.25
CA ALA A 207 6.30 2.53 -6.28
C ALA A 207 5.64 3.78 -6.89
N ASP A 208 4.41 4.05 -6.44
CA ASP A 208 3.75 5.32 -6.72
C ASP A 208 4.45 6.45 -5.93
N ASN A 209 4.63 7.60 -6.57
CA ASN A 209 5.28 8.77 -6.01
C ASN A 209 4.24 9.84 -5.66
N ASP A 210 3.52 9.65 -4.56
CA ASP A 210 2.48 10.57 -4.07
C ASP A 210 3.04 11.89 -3.52
N CYS A 211 4.00 12.52 -4.23
CA CYS A 211 4.72 13.71 -3.75
C CYS A 211 3.84 14.96 -3.57
N HIS A 212 2.67 15.02 -4.20
CA HIS A 212 1.76 16.18 -4.17
C HIS A 212 0.83 16.25 -2.95
N TYR A 213 1.15 15.54 -1.85
CA TYR A 213 0.29 15.51 -0.65
C TYR A 213 0.16 16.88 0.04
N ALA A 214 1.21 17.72 -0.02
CA ALA A 214 1.18 19.05 0.53
C ALA A 214 0.30 20.00 -0.31
N ASP A 215 0.42 19.94 -1.64
CA ASP A 215 -0.38 20.76 -2.57
C ASP A 215 -1.86 20.37 -2.47
N ARG A 216 -2.16 19.06 -2.38
CA ARG A 216 -3.52 18.56 -2.15
C ARG A 216 -4.11 19.04 -0.84
N LEU A 217 -3.30 19.10 0.24
CA LEU A 217 -3.74 19.67 1.52
C LEU A 217 -4.07 21.16 1.39
N GLN A 218 -3.21 21.94 0.73
CA GLN A 218 -3.43 23.37 0.51
C GLN A 218 -4.70 23.61 -0.32
N ALA A 219 -4.90 22.84 -1.39
CA ALA A 219 -6.09 22.90 -2.22
C ALA A 219 -7.37 22.51 -1.44
N ASP A 220 -7.32 21.47 -0.60
CA ASP A 220 -8.43 21.06 0.26
C ASP A 220 -8.83 22.17 1.25
N VAL A 221 -7.85 22.74 1.96
CA VAL A 221 -8.11 23.85 2.92
C VAL A 221 -8.65 25.08 2.19
N LYS A 222 -8.11 25.42 1.03
CA LYS A 222 -8.60 26.53 0.21
C LYS A 222 -10.04 26.31 -0.22
N SER A 223 -10.39 25.10 -0.67
CA SER A 223 -11.75 24.77 -1.09
C SER A 223 -12.77 24.82 0.07
N ARG A 224 -12.40 24.30 1.25
CA ARG A 224 -13.31 24.20 2.40
C ARG A 224 -13.43 25.51 3.21
N LEU A 225 -12.32 26.22 3.38
CA LEU A 225 -12.26 27.36 4.27
C LEU A 225 -11.97 28.69 3.55
N ASN A 226 -11.84 28.65 2.21
CA ASN A 226 -11.42 29.80 1.40
C ASN A 226 -10.15 30.48 1.96
N TYR A 227 -9.18 29.65 2.42
CA TYR A 227 -7.97 30.08 3.10
C TYR A 227 -6.72 29.52 2.44
N GLU A 228 -5.70 30.38 2.22
CA GLU A 228 -4.40 29.98 1.70
C GLU A 228 -3.53 29.43 2.84
N LEU A 229 -3.50 28.12 2.98
CA LEU A 229 -2.75 27.44 4.03
C LEU A 229 -1.25 27.62 3.87
N ARG A 230 -0.59 28.10 4.91
CA ARG A 230 0.86 28.13 5.02
C ARG A 230 1.37 26.90 5.79
N ILE A 231 2.30 26.15 5.19
CA ILE A 231 2.99 25.05 5.87
C ILE A 231 4.34 25.57 6.36
N PHE A 232 4.54 25.59 7.68
CA PHE A 232 5.76 26.13 8.29
C PHE A 232 6.90 25.10 8.31
N ALA A 233 8.15 25.55 8.35
CA ALA A 233 9.32 24.67 8.38
C ALA A 233 9.37 23.77 9.63
N GLN A 234 8.82 24.25 10.76
CA GLN A 234 8.78 23.50 12.02
C GLN A 234 7.60 23.92 12.89
N ARG A 235 7.28 23.08 13.86
CA ARG A 235 6.22 23.35 14.85
C ARG A 235 6.54 24.56 15.70
N SER A 236 5.54 25.43 15.93
CA SER A 236 5.61 26.52 16.90
C SER A 236 4.19 26.97 17.27
N SER A 237 3.94 27.20 18.55
CA SER A 237 2.65 27.70 19.03
C SER A 237 2.34 29.11 18.50
N SER A 238 3.35 29.90 18.15
CA SER A 238 3.18 31.23 17.53
C SER A 238 2.82 31.17 16.05
N ARG A 239 2.73 29.99 15.44
CA ARG A 239 2.44 29.77 14.02
C ARG A 239 1.09 29.08 13.79
N ILE A 240 0.17 29.17 14.77
CA ILE A 240 -1.23 28.77 14.55
C ILE A 240 -1.87 29.81 13.63
N GLN A 241 -2.53 29.33 12.59
CA GLN A 241 -3.29 30.13 11.64
C GLN A 241 -4.76 30.13 12.07
N TYR A 242 -5.40 31.27 11.99
CA TYR A 242 -6.79 31.43 12.39
C TYR A 242 -7.62 31.84 11.17
N VAL A 243 -8.73 31.16 10.96
CA VAL A 243 -9.64 31.39 9.84
C VAL A 243 -11.04 31.65 10.39
N ASP A 244 -11.57 32.82 10.11
CA ASP A 244 -12.94 33.16 10.48
C ASP A 244 -13.93 32.51 9.52
N THR A 245 -14.92 31.78 10.05
CA THR A 245 -15.99 31.13 9.32
C THR A 245 -17.35 31.56 9.89
N PRO A 246 -18.48 31.33 9.19
CA PRO A 246 -19.80 31.65 9.73
C PRO A 246 -20.09 30.97 11.07
N GLU A 247 -19.50 29.79 11.33
CA GLU A 247 -19.66 29.01 12.54
C GLU A 247 -18.71 29.42 13.66
N GLY A 248 -17.77 30.36 13.39
CA GLY A 248 -16.75 30.84 14.31
C GLY A 248 -15.33 30.60 13.80
N GLN A 249 -14.36 30.83 14.68
CA GLN A 249 -12.94 30.76 14.28
C GLN A 249 -12.38 29.33 14.29
N VAL A 250 -11.83 28.92 13.15
CA VAL A 250 -11.07 27.67 12.97
C VAL A 250 -9.59 27.93 13.22
N SER A 251 -8.95 27.09 14.04
CA SER A 251 -7.50 27.16 14.31
C SER A 251 -6.79 26.05 13.55
N ILE A 252 -5.73 26.39 12.80
CA ILE A 252 -4.98 25.44 11.95
C ILE A 252 -3.50 25.47 12.33
N GLU A 253 -2.91 24.30 12.53
CA GLU A 253 -1.48 24.07 12.71
C GLU A 253 -0.99 23.20 11.55
N ALA A 254 -0.01 23.68 10.75
CA ALA A 254 0.58 22.93 9.65
C ALA A 254 2.09 23.19 9.57
N TYR A 255 2.90 22.11 9.60
CA TYR A 255 4.35 22.22 9.56
C TYR A 255 5.00 20.97 8.97
N TRP A 256 6.16 21.16 8.35
CA TRP A 256 7.00 20.08 7.87
C TRP A 256 7.66 19.34 9.02
N GLY A 257 7.85 18.05 8.86
CA GLY A 257 8.57 17.19 9.78
C GLY A 257 8.98 15.87 9.14
N GLU A 258 9.34 14.92 9.97
CA GLU A 258 9.78 13.59 9.55
C GLU A 258 8.98 12.53 10.29
N LYS A 259 8.61 11.45 9.57
CA LYS A 259 7.98 10.26 10.13
C LYS A 259 8.53 9.04 9.43
N ASP A 260 9.07 8.09 10.21
CA ASP A 260 9.64 6.82 9.72
C ASP A 260 10.75 7.00 8.66
N GLY A 261 11.52 8.13 8.75
CA GLY A 261 12.56 8.51 7.80
C GLY A 261 12.06 9.14 6.51
N GLU A 262 10.77 9.53 6.45
CA GLU A 262 10.16 10.20 5.31
C GLU A 262 9.68 11.61 5.70
N THR A 263 9.91 12.57 4.80
CA THR A 263 9.38 13.94 4.97
C THR A 263 7.86 13.90 4.97
N CYS A 264 7.25 14.60 5.91
CA CYS A 264 5.80 14.66 6.07
C CYS A 264 5.31 16.06 6.42
N VAL A 265 4.01 16.29 6.27
CA VAL A 265 3.31 17.46 6.83
C VAL A 265 2.46 16.98 8.01
N TYR A 266 2.73 17.54 9.18
CA TYR A 266 1.83 17.46 10.32
C TYR A 266 0.77 18.53 10.19
N TYR A 267 -0.48 18.12 10.19
CA TYR A 267 -1.64 19.00 10.08
C TYR A 267 -2.58 18.76 11.25
N ALA A 268 -3.07 19.85 11.83
CA ALA A 268 -4.09 19.78 12.88
C ALA A 268 -5.08 20.94 12.68
N GLU A 269 -6.36 20.65 12.84
CA GLU A 269 -7.47 21.57 12.66
C GLU A 269 -8.43 21.46 13.85
N LYS A 270 -8.87 22.61 14.38
CA LYS A 270 -9.81 22.68 15.48
C LYS A 270 -10.94 23.66 15.14
N HIS A 271 -12.15 23.13 15.04
CA HIS A 271 -13.36 23.90 14.77
C HIS A 271 -13.98 24.49 16.07
N PRO A 272 -14.84 25.52 15.95
CA PRO A 272 -15.61 26.03 17.06
C PRO A 272 -16.34 24.93 17.83
N GLY A 273 -16.34 24.98 19.14
CA GLY A 273 -16.96 23.98 20.01
C GLY A 273 -16.17 22.68 20.21
N GLN A 274 -15.12 22.41 19.43
CA GLN A 274 -14.26 21.25 19.65
C GLN A 274 -13.29 21.49 20.81
N LYS A 275 -13.09 20.46 21.66
CA LYS A 275 -12.14 20.50 22.79
C LYS A 275 -10.70 20.28 22.33
N GLN A 276 -10.48 19.52 21.26
CA GLN A 276 -9.16 19.09 20.82
C GLN A 276 -9.00 19.29 19.31
N PHE A 277 -7.74 19.39 18.84
CA PHE A 277 -7.40 19.38 17.44
C PHE A 277 -7.60 18.00 16.82
N GLY A 278 -8.28 17.93 15.68
CA GLY A 278 -8.22 16.80 14.77
C GLY A 278 -6.84 16.79 14.09
N ARG A 279 -6.07 15.69 14.25
CA ARG A 279 -4.70 15.62 13.75
C ARG A 279 -4.55 14.57 12.67
N ARG A 280 -3.81 14.89 11.61
CA ARG A 280 -3.40 13.95 10.57
C ARG A 280 -1.96 14.21 10.15
N THR A 281 -1.27 13.16 9.70
CA THR A 281 0.06 13.25 9.11
C THR A 281 -0.05 12.88 7.66
N LEU A 282 0.42 13.77 6.79
CA LEU A 282 0.42 13.56 5.33
C LEU A 282 1.86 13.32 4.88
N LEU A 283 2.07 12.26 4.13
CA LEU A 283 3.37 11.89 3.57
C LEU A 283 3.18 11.19 2.23
N ASN A 284 4.27 10.96 1.54
CA ASN A 284 4.29 10.13 0.34
C ASN A 284 4.05 8.65 0.73
N ILE A 285 2.77 8.25 0.78
CA ILE A 285 2.37 6.92 1.29
C ILE A 285 2.91 5.81 0.41
N GLY A 286 2.86 5.96 -0.93
CA GLY A 286 3.35 4.96 -1.88
C GLY A 286 4.84 4.65 -1.62
N VAL A 287 5.68 5.69 -1.59
CA VAL A 287 7.12 5.56 -1.31
C VAL A 287 7.38 5.01 0.09
N ALA A 288 6.72 5.53 1.12
CA ALA A 288 6.92 5.09 2.51
C ALA A 288 6.61 3.60 2.69
N LYS A 289 5.49 3.13 2.14
CA LYS A 289 5.08 1.72 2.20
C LYS A 289 5.98 0.81 1.36
N ALA A 290 6.38 1.25 0.17
CA ALA A 290 7.34 0.52 -0.67
C ALA A 290 8.69 0.35 0.03
N LYS A 291 9.23 1.40 0.64
CA LYS A 291 10.48 1.34 1.41
C LYS A 291 10.34 0.43 2.64
N ALA A 292 9.21 0.47 3.36
CA ALA A 292 8.95 -0.42 4.48
C ALA A 292 8.95 -1.90 4.05
N ALA A 293 8.25 -2.25 2.97
CA ALA A 293 8.24 -3.59 2.40
C ALA A 293 9.64 -4.03 1.94
N ALA A 294 10.40 -3.14 1.30
CA ALA A 294 11.74 -3.42 0.82
C ALA A 294 12.75 -3.71 1.94
N ARG A 295 12.67 -2.99 3.08
CA ARG A 295 13.57 -3.20 4.23
C ARG A 295 13.50 -4.64 4.77
N GLN A 296 12.30 -5.24 4.77
CA GLN A 296 12.09 -6.60 5.30
C GLN A 296 12.53 -7.70 4.33
N THR A 297 12.63 -7.40 3.04
CA THR A 297 12.76 -8.41 1.98
C THR A 297 13.98 -8.23 1.09
N ALA A 298 14.82 -7.24 1.37
CA ALA A 298 15.95 -6.82 0.54
C ALA A 298 15.57 -6.48 -0.93
N ALA A 299 14.31 -6.13 -1.18
CA ALA A 299 13.86 -5.64 -2.47
C ALA A 299 14.40 -4.23 -2.75
N LYS A 300 14.40 -3.83 -4.02
CA LYS A 300 14.71 -2.44 -4.40
C LYS A 300 13.42 -1.66 -4.64
N VAL A 301 13.48 -0.35 -4.42
CA VAL A 301 12.37 0.57 -4.72
C VAL A 301 12.82 1.51 -5.81
N ILE A 302 11.97 1.69 -6.81
CA ILE A 302 12.11 2.70 -7.85
C ILE A 302 10.82 3.50 -7.95
N CYS A 303 10.94 4.82 -8.09
CA CYS A 303 9.83 5.73 -8.31
C CYS A 303 9.98 6.38 -9.68
N PRO A 304 8.87 6.72 -10.35
CA PRO A 304 8.93 7.44 -11.63
C PRO A 304 9.54 8.82 -11.43
N LYS A 305 10.40 9.20 -12.37
CA LYS A 305 11.01 10.53 -12.44
C LYS A 305 10.54 11.20 -13.73
N PHE A 306 9.75 12.25 -13.58
CA PHE A 306 9.23 13.05 -14.68
C PHE A 306 10.23 14.14 -15.03
N ALA A 307 10.44 14.41 -16.32
CA ALA A 307 11.27 15.52 -16.78
C ALA A 307 10.65 16.89 -16.38
N GLU A 308 9.33 17.00 -16.58
CA GLU A 308 8.51 18.11 -16.09
C GLU A 308 7.17 17.54 -15.62
N PRO A 309 6.87 17.54 -14.33
CA PRO A 309 5.60 17.04 -13.81
C PRO A 309 4.46 18.01 -14.13
N LYS A 310 3.91 17.92 -15.37
CA LYS A 310 2.90 18.86 -15.90
C LYS A 310 1.50 18.61 -15.34
N ASN A 311 1.14 17.36 -15.11
CA ASN A 311 -0.23 16.94 -14.78
C ASN A 311 -0.34 16.27 -13.41
N GLY A 312 0.67 16.39 -12.55
CA GLY A 312 0.68 15.73 -11.25
C GLY A 312 0.78 14.21 -11.33
N GLY A 313 1.43 13.68 -12.38
CA GLY A 313 1.68 12.25 -12.54
C GLY A 313 2.42 11.66 -11.34
N THR A 314 2.03 10.47 -10.92
CA THR A 314 2.55 9.85 -9.70
C THR A 314 3.05 8.43 -9.91
N ASP A 315 2.68 7.77 -10.99
CA ASP A 315 3.03 6.38 -11.24
C ASP A 315 3.70 6.15 -12.61
N PHE A 316 4.20 4.92 -12.83
CA PHE A 316 4.84 4.58 -14.11
C PHE A 316 3.86 4.50 -15.29
N ASN A 317 2.56 4.39 -15.06
CA ASN A 317 1.58 4.53 -16.13
C ASN A 317 1.42 6.00 -16.53
N ASP A 318 1.38 6.92 -15.58
CA ASP A 318 1.34 8.35 -15.87
C ASP A 318 2.61 8.76 -16.63
N LEU A 319 3.79 8.27 -16.20
CA LEU A 319 5.06 8.51 -16.91
C LEU A 319 5.02 7.96 -18.35
N ALA A 320 4.51 6.75 -18.55
CA ALA A 320 4.36 6.17 -19.89
C ALA A 320 3.39 6.96 -20.77
N ALA A 321 2.30 7.48 -20.19
CA ALA A 321 1.30 8.26 -20.89
C ALA A 321 1.78 9.67 -21.29
N GLU A 322 2.67 10.26 -20.48
CA GLU A 322 3.21 11.62 -20.68
C GLU A 322 4.49 11.65 -21.50
N GLU A 323 5.44 10.76 -21.22
CA GLU A 323 6.79 10.81 -21.78
C GLU A 323 7.13 9.58 -22.67
N GLY A 324 6.25 8.59 -22.66
CA GLY A 324 6.39 7.40 -23.51
C GLY A 324 7.02 6.19 -22.79
N ILE A 325 6.77 5.01 -23.36
CA ILE A 325 7.14 3.73 -22.75
C ILE A 325 8.66 3.50 -22.71
N GLU A 326 9.42 4.11 -23.63
CA GLU A 326 10.88 4.00 -23.65
C GLU A 326 11.53 4.73 -22.46
N VAL A 327 10.94 5.83 -21.98
CA VAL A 327 11.42 6.53 -20.78
C VAL A 327 11.22 5.65 -19.56
N VAL A 328 10.07 4.97 -19.45
CA VAL A 328 9.81 3.98 -18.40
C VAL A 328 10.84 2.85 -18.47
N ARG A 329 11.08 2.28 -19.66
CA ARG A 329 12.07 1.21 -19.86
C ARG A 329 13.46 1.64 -19.38
N ASN A 330 13.94 2.80 -19.79
CA ASN A 330 15.27 3.29 -19.43
C ASN A 330 15.43 3.46 -17.92
N GLN A 331 14.41 3.96 -17.22
CA GLN A 331 14.45 4.09 -15.76
C GLN A 331 14.47 2.72 -15.07
N LEU A 332 13.66 1.77 -15.53
CA LEU A 332 13.60 0.42 -14.95
C LEU A 332 14.87 -0.40 -15.24
N ASP A 333 15.42 -0.33 -16.45
CA ASP A 333 16.65 -1.04 -16.83
C ASP A 333 17.89 -0.52 -16.08
N SER A 334 17.97 0.76 -15.76
CA SER A 334 19.04 1.32 -14.93
C SER A 334 19.09 0.68 -13.54
N THR A 335 17.94 0.41 -12.95
CA THR A 335 17.82 -0.26 -11.65
C THR A 335 18.19 -1.73 -11.73
N LYS A 336 17.83 -2.40 -12.85
CA LYS A 336 18.20 -3.80 -13.14
C LYS A 336 19.71 -3.95 -13.31
N ALA A 337 20.36 -3.05 -14.05
CA ALA A 337 21.81 -3.07 -14.26
C ALA A 337 22.58 -2.94 -12.93
N ALA A 338 22.19 -1.98 -12.07
CA ALA A 338 22.80 -1.78 -10.77
C ALA A 338 22.65 -3.01 -9.84
N PHE A 339 21.56 -3.79 -9.99
CA PHE A 339 21.40 -5.05 -9.25
C PHE A 339 22.33 -6.14 -9.75
N ILE A 340 22.44 -6.35 -11.06
CA ILE A 340 23.30 -7.38 -11.65
C ILE A 340 24.77 -7.16 -11.24
N GLU A 341 25.21 -5.91 -11.18
CA GLU A 341 26.55 -5.58 -10.69
C GLU A 341 26.74 -5.88 -9.20
N PHE A 342 25.74 -5.58 -8.37
CA PHE A 342 25.78 -5.89 -6.93
C PHE A 342 25.81 -7.39 -6.66
N ASP A 343 24.99 -8.19 -7.34
CA ASP A 343 24.95 -9.65 -7.18
C ASP A 343 26.24 -10.33 -7.64
N LYS A 344 26.83 -9.85 -8.76
CA LYS A 344 28.17 -10.29 -9.22
C LYS A 344 29.28 -9.93 -8.22
N GLY A 345 29.16 -8.78 -7.56
CA GLY A 345 30.09 -8.35 -6.50
C GLY A 345 29.97 -9.21 -5.25
N SER A 346 28.74 -9.54 -4.85
CA SER A 346 28.48 -10.36 -3.65
C SER A 346 28.85 -11.84 -3.83
N LYS A 347 28.70 -12.40 -5.03
CA LYS A 347 29.12 -13.77 -5.36
C LYS A 347 30.65 -13.93 -5.52
N LYS A 348 31.37 -12.84 -5.78
CA LYS A 348 32.85 -12.83 -5.78
C LYS A 348 33.46 -12.80 -4.38
N SER A 349 32.71 -12.46 -3.32
CA SER A 349 33.11 -12.57 -1.92
C SER A 349 32.75 -13.96 -1.39
N SER A 350 33.50 -14.97 -1.79
CA SER A 350 33.41 -16.36 -1.31
C SER A 350 33.71 -16.49 0.19
N PRO A 351 33.26 -17.59 0.86
CA PRO A 351 33.34 -17.78 2.32
C PRO A 351 34.74 -17.69 2.93
N GLU A 352 35.78 -17.84 2.16
CA GLU A 352 37.19 -17.74 2.64
C GLU A 352 37.60 -16.34 3.11
N ASN A 353 36.93 -15.26 2.65
CA ASN A 353 37.23 -13.91 3.11
C ASN A 353 36.41 -13.49 4.36
N LYS A 354 35.35 -14.22 4.73
CA LYS A 354 34.63 -13.95 5.98
C LYS A 354 35.36 -14.39 7.22
N SER A 355 36.19 -15.45 7.14
CA SER A 355 37.01 -15.92 8.28
C SER A 355 38.17 -14.96 8.62
N LYS A 356 38.76 -14.30 7.63
CA LYS A 356 39.79 -13.28 7.85
C LYS A 356 39.26 -12.01 8.50
N ASN A 357 38.09 -11.51 8.05
CA ASN A 357 37.49 -10.30 8.63
C ASN A 357 36.99 -10.50 10.07
N VAL A 358 36.49 -11.68 10.44
CA VAL A 358 36.06 -11.96 11.82
C VAL A 358 37.27 -12.04 12.77
N SER A 359 38.41 -12.66 12.35
CA SER A 359 39.62 -12.72 13.17
C SER A 359 40.27 -11.35 13.38
N ASP A 360 40.18 -10.46 12.40
CA ASP A 360 40.72 -9.09 12.51
C ASP A 360 39.83 -8.19 13.38
N LEU A 361 38.54 -8.35 13.33
CA LEU A 361 37.59 -7.67 14.24
C LEU A 361 37.72 -8.15 15.69
N GLU A 362 38.04 -9.43 15.93
CA GLU A 362 38.28 -9.94 17.28
C GLU A 362 39.59 -9.42 17.85
N LYS A 363 40.65 -9.35 17.04
CA LYS A 363 41.92 -8.74 17.44
C LYS A 363 41.79 -7.25 17.76
N GLU A 364 40.96 -6.53 17.04
CA GLU A 364 40.73 -5.13 17.28
C GLU A 364 39.88 -4.90 18.56
N LYS A 365 38.89 -5.75 18.83
CA LYS A 365 38.14 -5.78 20.10
C LYS A 365 39.03 -6.11 21.30
N GLU A 366 39.98 -7.01 21.17
CA GLU A 366 40.95 -7.30 22.25
C GLU A 366 41.89 -6.12 22.49
N LYS A 367 42.37 -5.44 21.45
CA LYS A 367 43.16 -4.21 21.60
C LYS A 367 42.41 -3.11 22.34
N ILE A 368 41.14 -2.91 21.99
CA ILE A 368 40.28 -1.90 22.66
C ILE A 368 40.05 -2.28 24.15
N LYS A 369 39.81 -3.57 24.45
CA LYS A 369 39.68 -4.03 25.84
C LYS A 369 40.96 -3.81 26.65
N LYS A 370 42.13 -3.98 26.05
CA LYS A 370 43.41 -3.75 26.73
C LYS A 370 43.61 -2.27 27.07
N ILE A 371 43.25 -1.37 26.16
CA ILE A 371 43.34 0.08 26.37
C ILE A 371 42.35 0.54 27.46
N ILE A 372 41.14 -0.05 27.55
CA ILE A 372 40.15 0.30 28.59
C ILE A 372 40.60 -0.20 29.99
N ASN A 373 41.36 -1.27 30.08
CA ASN A 373 41.90 -1.78 31.37
C ASN A 373 43.18 -1.11 31.85
N GLU A 374 43.80 -0.28 31.00
CA GLU A 374 45.00 0.51 31.31
C GLU A 374 44.70 1.98 31.63
N LEU A 375 43.42 2.39 31.54
CA LEU A 375 42.87 3.70 31.95
C LEU A 375 42.06 3.56 33.26
#